data_7a03ffaec0b29f40745ed47684c3ede4
#
_entry.id   7a03ffaec0b29f40745ed47684c3ede4
#
_cell.length_a   1.000
_cell.length_b   1.000
_cell.length_c   1.000
_cell.angle_alpha   90.00
_cell.angle_beta   90.00
_cell.angle_gamma   90.00
#
_symmetry.space_group_name_H-M   'P 1'
#
loop_
_entity.id
_entity.type
_entity.pdbx_description
1 polymer ?
#
loop_
_entity_poly.entity_id
_entity_poly.type
_entity_poly.pdbx_seq_one_letter_code
_entity_poly.pdbx_strand_id
1 'polypeptide(L)'
;MSTVLQAKERTELRHSALKQLRSNGNIPAIVYGAKVESKPVFVSSADLTKTIRTVGRNGIISLDIDGNKHDVILSDYQEDSFKKEILHVDFLAVDKSSKINVQVRLALVGEAIGVKDGGVLQQSIHELSITSTPDNIPQAIEVDITNLQVGETVVVGDIPEIGGFTINHEDEEVVASILPPRQEEEINSGEQQQGGHPDQEEGRETTPAGEE
;
A
#
# COMPACT_ATOMS: atom_id res chain seq x y z
N MET A 1 -17.95 3.21 -20.23
CA MET A 1 -18.53 1.87 -20.45
C MET A 1 -18.54 1.16 -19.11
N SER A 2 -19.69 0.81 -18.56
CA SER A 2 -19.76 0.08 -17.29
C SER A 2 -19.31 -1.37 -17.52
N THR A 3 -18.21 -1.74 -16.92
CA THR A 3 -17.70 -3.12 -16.97
C THR A 3 -18.52 -3.96 -15.99
N VAL A 4 -19.19 -4.99 -16.45
CA VAL A 4 -19.97 -5.89 -15.60
C VAL A 4 -19.06 -7.00 -15.09
N LEU A 5 -18.90 -7.12 -13.78
CA LEU A 5 -18.16 -8.19 -13.13
C LEU A 5 -19.15 -9.21 -12.56
N GLN A 6 -18.99 -10.47 -12.96
CA GLN A 6 -19.83 -11.57 -12.47
C GLN A 6 -19.35 -12.02 -11.08
N ALA A 7 -20.25 -12.06 -10.12
CA ALA A 7 -20.02 -12.58 -8.78
C ALA A 7 -21.04 -13.65 -8.44
N LYS A 8 -20.65 -14.62 -7.64
CA LYS A 8 -21.53 -15.67 -7.13
C LYS A 8 -21.54 -15.66 -5.62
N GLU A 9 -22.68 -15.89 -5.01
CA GLU A 9 -22.81 -15.99 -3.58
C GLU A 9 -22.07 -17.20 -3.04
N ARG A 10 -21.40 -17.03 -1.91
CA ARG A 10 -20.60 -18.07 -1.27
C ARG A 10 -21.33 -18.60 -0.04
N THR A 11 -21.70 -19.87 -0.06
CA THR A 11 -22.37 -20.58 1.03
C THR A 11 -21.37 -21.18 2.02
N GLU A 12 -20.17 -21.56 1.55
CA GLU A 12 -19.14 -22.16 2.40
C GLU A 12 -18.14 -21.12 2.90
N LEU A 13 -18.06 -21.00 4.24
CA LEU A 13 -17.18 -20.04 4.91
C LEU A 13 -15.91 -20.68 5.52
N ARG A 14 -15.72 -22.00 5.35
CA ARG A 14 -14.60 -22.73 5.94
C ARG A 14 -13.28 -22.36 5.30
N HIS A 15 -12.20 -22.36 6.08
CA HIS A 15 -10.85 -22.03 5.60
C HIS A 15 -10.37 -22.94 4.44
N SER A 16 -10.71 -24.25 4.47
CA SER A 16 -10.40 -25.19 3.41
C SER A 16 -11.08 -24.83 2.08
N ALA A 17 -12.34 -24.40 2.12
CA ALA A 17 -13.05 -23.94 0.95
C ALA A 17 -12.44 -22.66 0.36
N LEU A 18 -11.98 -21.70 1.19
CA LEU A 18 -11.27 -20.52 0.74
C LEU A 18 -9.97 -20.85 0.00
N LYS A 19 -9.20 -21.81 0.53
CA LYS A 19 -7.97 -22.27 -0.12
C LYS A 19 -8.25 -22.90 -1.48
N GLN A 20 -9.27 -23.74 -1.57
CA GLN A 20 -9.70 -24.38 -2.82
C GLN A 20 -10.24 -23.35 -3.83
N LEU A 21 -10.96 -22.34 -3.36
CA LEU A 21 -11.50 -21.26 -4.17
C LEU A 21 -10.37 -20.46 -4.85
N ARG A 22 -9.34 -20.10 -4.06
CA ARG A 22 -8.15 -19.41 -4.60
C ARG A 22 -7.33 -20.29 -5.55
N SER A 23 -7.18 -21.58 -5.28
CA SER A 23 -6.48 -22.51 -6.19
C SER A 23 -7.20 -22.68 -7.54
N ASN A 24 -8.51 -22.45 -7.59
CA ASN A 24 -9.32 -22.46 -8.81
C ASN A 24 -9.33 -21.09 -9.53
N GLY A 25 -8.50 -20.13 -9.12
CA GLY A 25 -8.41 -18.81 -9.74
C GLY A 25 -9.57 -17.87 -9.38
N ASN A 26 -10.29 -18.14 -8.29
CA ASN A 26 -11.34 -17.27 -7.78
C ASN A 26 -10.88 -16.53 -6.52
N ILE A 27 -11.34 -15.31 -6.34
CA ILE A 27 -11.03 -14.47 -5.20
C ILE A 27 -12.29 -14.35 -4.33
N PRO A 28 -12.19 -14.68 -3.03
CA PRO A 28 -13.26 -14.41 -2.10
C PRO A 28 -13.41 -12.90 -1.89
N ALA A 29 -14.65 -12.44 -1.81
CA ALA A 29 -14.99 -11.05 -1.63
C ALA A 29 -16.18 -10.89 -0.69
N ILE A 30 -16.36 -9.67 -0.19
CA ILE A 30 -17.54 -9.27 0.58
C ILE A 30 -18.14 -8.04 -0.12
N VAL A 31 -19.47 -8.04 -0.24
CA VAL A 31 -20.22 -6.87 -0.71
C VAL A 31 -21.02 -6.33 0.46
N TYR A 32 -20.91 -5.06 0.73
CA TYR A 32 -21.66 -4.37 1.78
C TYR A 32 -21.98 -2.93 1.36
N GLY A 33 -22.94 -2.29 1.99
CA GLY A 33 -23.28 -0.89 1.72
C GLY A 33 -24.72 -0.52 2.09
N ALA A 34 -25.11 0.70 1.74
CA ALA A 34 -26.35 1.31 2.21
C ALA A 34 -27.64 0.58 1.75
N LYS A 35 -27.63 -0.14 0.63
CA LYS A 35 -28.78 -0.82 0.04
C LYS A 35 -28.60 -2.34 -0.08
N VAL A 36 -27.46 -2.86 0.36
CA VAL A 36 -27.13 -4.27 0.22
C VAL A 36 -26.70 -4.79 1.59
N GLU A 37 -27.35 -5.86 2.05
CA GLU A 37 -26.87 -6.58 3.23
C GLU A 37 -25.49 -7.17 2.94
N SER A 38 -24.66 -7.27 3.97
CA SER A 38 -23.32 -7.86 3.82
C SER A 38 -23.42 -9.30 3.33
N LYS A 39 -22.96 -9.53 2.11
CA LYS A 39 -22.99 -10.84 1.45
C LYS A 39 -21.60 -11.32 1.08
N PRO A 40 -21.22 -12.53 1.50
CA PRO A 40 -19.99 -13.14 1.04
C PRO A 40 -20.16 -13.64 -0.40
N VAL A 41 -19.29 -13.21 -1.28
CA VAL A 41 -19.29 -13.59 -2.70
C VAL A 41 -17.91 -14.07 -3.13
N PHE A 42 -17.78 -14.54 -4.36
CA PHE A 42 -16.51 -14.75 -5.02
C PHE A 42 -16.55 -14.28 -6.46
N VAL A 43 -15.41 -13.84 -6.96
CA VAL A 43 -15.24 -13.36 -8.33
C VAL A 43 -14.04 -14.03 -8.99
N SER A 44 -14.02 -14.08 -10.31
CA SER A 44 -12.88 -14.57 -11.07
C SER A 44 -11.70 -13.58 -10.96
N SER A 45 -10.50 -14.08 -10.64
CA SER A 45 -9.27 -13.27 -10.54
C SER A 45 -8.94 -12.58 -11.87
N ALA A 46 -9.10 -13.29 -12.99
CA ALA A 46 -8.83 -12.75 -14.32
C ALA A 46 -9.77 -11.59 -14.68
N ASP A 47 -11.08 -11.77 -14.39
CA ASP A 47 -12.08 -10.76 -14.71
C ASP A 47 -11.94 -9.54 -13.81
N LEU A 48 -11.66 -9.73 -12.53
CA LEU A 48 -11.38 -8.64 -11.59
C LEU A 48 -10.18 -7.83 -12.04
N THR A 49 -9.05 -8.47 -12.34
CA THR A 49 -7.84 -7.79 -12.79
C THR A 49 -8.08 -7.00 -14.08
N LYS A 50 -8.82 -7.57 -15.02
CA LYS A 50 -9.22 -6.89 -16.27
C LYS A 50 -10.10 -5.66 -15.97
N THR A 51 -11.06 -5.80 -15.07
CA THR A 51 -11.96 -4.73 -14.68
C THR A 51 -11.19 -3.58 -14.02
N ILE A 52 -10.31 -3.88 -13.06
CA ILE A 52 -9.47 -2.87 -12.40
C ILE A 52 -8.57 -2.12 -13.40
N ARG A 53 -8.02 -2.82 -14.40
CA ARG A 53 -7.21 -2.17 -15.44
C ARG A 53 -8.01 -1.24 -16.34
N THR A 54 -9.30 -1.55 -16.57
CA THR A 54 -10.15 -0.79 -17.48
C THR A 54 -10.79 0.43 -16.79
N VAL A 55 -11.28 0.23 -15.56
CA VAL A 55 -12.07 1.24 -14.83
C VAL A 55 -11.19 2.03 -13.84
N GLY A 56 -10.05 1.48 -13.47
CA GLY A 56 -9.22 1.98 -12.38
C GLY A 56 -9.64 1.37 -11.03
N ARG A 57 -8.80 1.60 -10.00
CA ARG A 57 -9.02 1.07 -8.64
C ARG A 57 -10.28 1.69 -7.99
N ASN A 58 -10.48 2.98 -8.20
CA ASN A 58 -11.54 3.75 -7.55
C ASN A 58 -12.79 3.95 -8.43
N GLY A 59 -12.85 3.28 -9.57
CA GLY A 59 -13.97 3.41 -10.50
C GLY A 59 -15.19 2.60 -10.09
N ILE A 60 -16.37 3.00 -10.60
CA ILE A 60 -17.62 2.29 -10.37
C ILE A 60 -17.65 1.03 -11.22
N ILE A 61 -17.88 -0.10 -10.57
CA ILE A 61 -17.99 -1.43 -11.18
C ILE A 61 -19.44 -1.88 -11.03
N SER A 62 -20.07 -2.34 -12.11
CA SER A 62 -21.37 -3.03 -12.03
C SER A 62 -21.14 -4.50 -11.67
N LEU A 63 -21.42 -4.86 -10.42
CA LEU A 63 -21.31 -6.22 -9.92
C LEU A 63 -22.64 -6.95 -10.10
N ASP A 64 -22.63 -8.05 -10.82
CA ASP A 64 -23.79 -8.91 -11.04
C ASP A 64 -23.71 -10.10 -10.08
N ILE A 65 -24.60 -10.13 -9.08
CA ILE A 65 -24.70 -11.20 -8.09
C ILE A 65 -25.96 -12.00 -8.39
N ASP A 66 -25.80 -13.18 -8.96
CA ASP A 66 -26.89 -14.10 -9.29
C ASP A 66 -28.06 -13.42 -10.05
N GLY A 67 -27.74 -12.51 -10.99
CA GLY A 67 -28.70 -11.78 -11.82
C GLY A 67 -29.12 -10.41 -11.28
N ASN A 68 -28.68 -10.05 -10.07
CA ASN A 68 -28.91 -8.72 -9.50
C ASN A 68 -27.68 -7.83 -9.69
N LYS A 69 -27.86 -6.70 -10.34
CA LYS A 69 -26.79 -5.74 -10.62
C LYS A 69 -26.72 -4.69 -9.50
N HIS A 70 -25.54 -4.51 -8.96
CA HIS A 70 -25.22 -3.49 -7.97
C HIS A 70 -24.05 -2.65 -8.44
N ASP A 71 -24.16 -1.33 -8.32
CA ASP A 71 -23.02 -0.44 -8.55
C ASP A 71 -22.17 -0.41 -7.28
N VAL A 72 -20.92 -0.86 -7.42
CA VAL A 72 -19.97 -1.01 -6.30
C VAL A 72 -18.66 -0.32 -6.63
N ILE A 73 -17.92 0.04 -5.58
CA ILE A 73 -16.54 0.51 -5.67
C ILE A 73 -15.67 -0.48 -4.90
N LEU A 74 -14.43 -0.67 -5.36
CA LEU A 74 -13.42 -1.41 -4.65
C LEU A 74 -12.98 -0.57 -3.44
N SER A 75 -13.40 -0.98 -2.23
CA SER A 75 -13.06 -0.27 -1.00
C SER A 75 -11.65 -0.64 -0.53
N ASP A 76 -11.38 -1.95 -0.46
CA ASP A 76 -10.08 -2.47 -0.04
C ASP A 76 -9.78 -3.80 -0.72
N TYR A 77 -8.50 -4.20 -0.75
CA TYR A 77 -8.07 -5.51 -1.20
C TYR A 77 -6.82 -5.98 -0.46
N GLN A 78 -6.73 -7.26 -0.24
CA GLN A 78 -5.57 -7.91 0.33
C GLN A 78 -4.76 -8.58 -0.77
N GLU A 79 -3.46 -8.32 -0.80
CA GLU A 79 -2.53 -8.88 -1.79
C GLU A 79 -1.42 -9.67 -1.09
N ASP A 80 -1.05 -10.81 -1.65
CA ASP A 80 0.14 -11.56 -1.23
C ASP A 80 1.40 -10.81 -1.66
N SER A 81 2.25 -10.43 -0.71
CA SER A 81 3.46 -9.63 -0.97
C SER A 81 4.47 -10.34 -1.88
N PHE A 82 4.50 -11.68 -1.88
CA PHE A 82 5.45 -12.47 -2.67
C PHE A 82 4.91 -12.83 -4.05
N LYS A 83 3.68 -13.33 -4.11
CA LYS A 83 3.07 -13.81 -5.35
C LYS A 83 2.34 -12.72 -6.14
N LYS A 84 2.10 -11.56 -5.50
CA LYS A 84 1.31 -10.48 -6.08
C LYS A 84 -0.10 -10.92 -6.51
N GLU A 85 -0.64 -11.92 -5.81
CA GLU A 85 -1.99 -12.42 -6.02
C GLU A 85 -2.96 -11.76 -5.05
N ILE A 86 -4.12 -11.34 -5.54
CA ILE A 86 -5.18 -10.78 -4.70
C ILE A 86 -5.81 -11.90 -3.88
N LEU A 87 -5.77 -11.77 -2.56
CA LEU A 87 -6.29 -12.76 -1.62
C LEU A 87 -7.73 -12.52 -1.21
N HIS A 88 -8.14 -11.27 -1.10
CA HIS A 88 -9.49 -10.84 -0.69
C HIS A 88 -9.82 -9.49 -1.31
N VAL A 89 -11.10 -9.22 -1.51
CA VAL A 89 -11.59 -7.96 -2.04
C VAL A 89 -12.86 -7.53 -1.29
N ASP A 90 -12.92 -6.26 -0.96
CA ASP A 90 -14.05 -5.62 -0.32
C ASP A 90 -14.75 -4.68 -1.30
N PHE A 91 -16.01 -4.96 -1.60
CA PHE A 91 -16.85 -4.13 -2.45
C PHE A 91 -17.84 -3.33 -1.63
N LEU A 92 -17.79 -2.01 -1.76
CA LEU A 92 -18.76 -1.11 -1.17
C LEU A 92 -19.84 -0.78 -2.22
N ALA A 93 -21.08 -1.18 -1.94
CA ALA A 93 -22.22 -0.79 -2.76
C ALA A 93 -22.54 0.69 -2.53
N VAL A 94 -22.59 1.46 -3.60
CA VAL A 94 -22.70 2.91 -3.56
C VAL A 94 -23.92 3.41 -4.32
N ASP A 95 -24.48 4.51 -3.83
CA ASP A 95 -25.45 5.32 -4.55
C ASP A 95 -24.72 6.52 -5.19
N LYS A 96 -25.02 6.85 -6.42
CA LYS A 96 -24.39 7.94 -7.17
C LYS A 96 -24.46 9.31 -6.48
N SER A 97 -25.44 9.49 -5.59
CA SER A 97 -25.65 10.74 -4.86
C SER A 97 -25.06 10.79 -3.46
N SER A 98 -24.56 9.69 -2.94
CA SER A 98 -24.00 9.62 -1.59
C SER A 98 -22.54 10.01 -1.58
N LYS A 99 -22.11 10.73 -0.54
CA LYS A 99 -20.70 10.99 -0.28
C LYS A 99 -20.10 9.77 0.41
N ILE A 100 -18.97 9.34 -0.07
CA ILE A 100 -18.23 8.19 0.47
C ILE A 100 -16.78 8.58 0.75
N ASN A 101 -16.18 7.89 1.72
CA ASN A 101 -14.76 8.00 2.02
C ASN A 101 -14.01 6.91 1.28
N VAL A 102 -13.03 7.30 0.48
CA VAL A 102 -12.19 6.37 -0.28
C VAL A 102 -10.73 6.77 -0.18
N GLN A 103 -9.85 5.79 -0.29
CA GLN A 103 -8.41 6.01 -0.37
C GLN A 103 -8.00 6.14 -1.84
N VAL A 104 -7.37 7.24 -2.18
CA VAL A 104 -6.89 7.54 -3.53
C VAL A 104 -5.37 7.60 -3.52
N ARG A 105 -4.78 6.94 -4.51
CA ARG A 105 -3.32 6.92 -4.66
C ARG A 105 -2.80 8.32 -4.96
N LEU A 106 -1.71 8.68 -4.27
CA LEU A 106 -0.96 9.90 -4.53
C LEU A 106 0.22 9.57 -5.45
N ALA A 107 0.29 10.27 -6.59
CA ALA A 107 1.35 10.14 -7.56
C ALA A 107 2.22 11.41 -7.57
N LEU A 108 3.51 11.26 -7.28
CA LEU A 108 4.46 12.35 -7.42
C LEU A 108 4.85 12.48 -8.90
N VAL A 109 4.73 13.69 -9.44
CA VAL A 109 5.02 14.00 -10.84
C VAL A 109 6.20 14.97 -10.92
N GLY A 110 7.06 14.76 -11.92
CA GLY A 110 8.25 15.57 -12.11
C GLY A 110 9.51 14.97 -11.44
N GLU A 111 10.64 15.55 -11.73
CA GLU A 111 11.93 15.19 -11.14
C GLU A 111 12.41 16.36 -10.29
N ALA A 112 12.45 16.17 -8.97
CA ALA A 112 12.81 17.22 -8.05
C ALA A 112 14.26 17.72 -8.25
N ILE A 113 14.46 19.03 -8.18
CA ILE A 113 15.79 19.65 -8.23
C ILE A 113 16.68 19.09 -7.12
N GLY A 114 16.14 18.94 -5.92
CA GLY A 114 16.90 18.40 -4.79
C GLY A 114 17.36 16.95 -4.97
N VAL A 115 16.68 16.13 -5.77
CA VAL A 115 17.15 14.79 -6.13
C VAL A 115 18.34 14.87 -7.10
N LYS A 116 18.32 15.82 -8.06
CA LYS A 116 19.46 16.09 -8.97
C LYS A 116 20.68 16.58 -8.21
N ASP A 117 20.48 17.31 -7.12
CA ASP A 117 21.53 17.80 -6.25
C ASP A 117 22.06 16.74 -5.25
N GLY A 118 21.60 15.49 -5.41
CA GLY A 118 22.06 14.34 -4.62
C GLY A 118 21.20 14.04 -3.37
N GLY A 119 20.07 14.71 -3.18
CA GLY A 119 19.10 14.40 -2.12
C GLY A 119 18.34 13.11 -2.39
N VAL A 120 17.75 12.54 -1.34
CA VAL A 120 16.93 11.34 -1.38
C VAL A 120 15.47 11.72 -1.18
N LEU A 121 14.62 11.41 -2.18
CA LEU A 121 13.19 11.60 -2.09
C LEU A 121 12.59 10.52 -1.17
N GLN A 122 11.91 10.97 -0.13
CA GLN A 122 11.13 10.10 0.77
C GLN A 122 9.66 10.49 0.66
N GLN A 123 8.82 9.54 0.27
CA GLN A 123 7.37 9.69 0.28
C GLN A 123 6.82 9.06 1.55
N SER A 124 6.16 9.86 2.39
CA SER A 124 5.57 9.41 3.67
C SER A 124 4.15 8.91 3.48
N ILE A 125 3.37 9.58 2.62
CA ILE A 125 1.98 9.25 2.33
C ILE A 125 1.87 8.78 0.88
N HIS A 126 1.36 7.56 0.69
CA HIS A 126 1.17 6.96 -0.63
C HIS A 126 -0.30 6.99 -1.08
N GLU A 127 -1.23 7.08 -0.14
CA GLU A 127 -2.66 7.12 -0.37
C GLU A 127 -3.31 8.17 0.52
N LEU A 128 -4.21 8.97 -0.05
CA LEU A 128 -4.97 9.99 0.67
C LEU A 128 -6.41 9.54 0.85
N SER A 129 -6.93 9.71 2.07
CA SER A 129 -8.34 9.52 2.37
C SER A 129 -9.12 10.76 1.94
N ILE A 130 -10.06 10.59 1.02
CA ILE A 130 -10.90 11.68 0.51
C ILE A 130 -12.37 11.36 0.68
N THR A 131 -13.18 12.41 0.88
CA THR A 131 -14.64 12.33 0.82
C THR A 131 -15.12 12.92 -0.51
N SER A 132 -15.77 12.08 -1.33
CA SER A 132 -16.28 12.50 -2.63
C SER A 132 -17.56 11.75 -2.99
N THR A 133 -18.25 12.22 -4.03
CA THR A 133 -19.28 11.43 -4.70
C THR A 133 -18.62 10.43 -5.66
N PRO A 134 -19.22 9.25 -5.89
CA PRO A 134 -18.64 8.19 -6.72
C PRO A 134 -18.23 8.63 -8.13
N ASP A 135 -18.95 9.59 -8.72
CA ASP A 135 -18.66 10.09 -10.05
C ASP A 135 -17.44 11.03 -10.10
N ASN A 136 -17.02 11.60 -8.96
CA ASN A 136 -15.96 12.62 -8.86
C ASN A 136 -14.66 12.08 -8.23
N ILE A 137 -14.55 10.77 -8.06
CA ILE A 137 -13.36 10.18 -7.48
C ILE A 137 -12.24 10.14 -8.54
N PRO A 138 -11.08 10.80 -8.31
CA PRO A 138 -9.95 10.72 -9.23
C PRO A 138 -9.28 9.35 -9.13
N GLN A 139 -8.66 8.90 -10.22
CA GLN A 139 -7.86 7.65 -10.21
C GLN A 139 -6.56 7.79 -9.43
N ALA A 140 -5.97 8.97 -9.46
CA ALA A 140 -4.79 9.36 -8.69
C ALA A 140 -4.82 10.86 -8.47
N ILE A 141 -4.21 11.31 -7.38
CA ILE A 141 -3.96 12.73 -7.11
C ILE A 141 -2.50 12.97 -7.47
N GLU A 142 -2.26 13.86 -8.45
CA GLU A 142 -0.93 14.20 -8.92
C GLU A 142 -0.38 15.39 -8.15
N VAL A 143 0.83 15.26 -7.61
CA VAL A 143 1.56 16.32 -6.90
C VAL A 143 2.86 16.58 -7.62
N ASP A 144 3.03 17.82 -8.10
CA ASP A 144 4.24 18.24 -8.79
C ASP A 144 5.36 18.56 -7.76
N ILE A 145 6.44 17.78 -7.85
CA ILE A 145 7.63 17.94 -7.00
C ILE A 145 8.83 18.57 -7.72
N THR A 146 8.62 19.07 -8.94
CA THR A 146 9.74 19.53 -9.82
C THR A 146 10.60 20.58 -9.15
N ASN A 147 10.01 21.51 -8.41
CA ASN A 147 10.71 22.65 -7.78
C ASN A 147 11.25 22.35 -6.37
N LEU A 148 11.07 21.14 -5.86
CA LEU A 148 11.44 20.79 -4.50
C LEU A 148 12.95 20.68 -4.33
N GLN A 149 13.52 21.40 -3.33
CA GLN A 149 14.95 21.43 -3.01
C GLN A 149 15.29 20.48 -1.87
N VAL A 150 16.60 20.27 -1.63
CA VAL A 150 17.09 19.45 -0.51
C VAL A 150 16.69 20.10 0.82
N GLY A 151 16.04 19.31 1.68
CA GLY A 151 15.53 19.76 2.98
C GLY A 151 14.12 20.34 2.95
N GLU A 152 13.50 20.47 1.78
CA GLU A 152 12.11 20.91 1.66
C GLU A 152 11.13 19.74 1.76
N THR A 153 9.89 20.06 2.14
CA THR A 153 8.78 19.13 2.31
C THR A 153 7.55 19.65 1.57
N VAL A 154 6.76 18.73 1.06
CA VAL A 154 5.40 19.01 0.56
C VAL A 154 4.41 18.50 1.61
N VAL A 155 3.45 19.33 1.97
CA VAL A 155 2.40 19.00 2.93
C VAL A 155 1.06 18.81 2.21
N VAL A 156 0.08 18.21 2.90
CA VAL A 156 -1.26 17.98 2.34
C VAL A 156 -1.93 19.29 1.92
N GLY A 157 -1.72 20.38 2.69
CA GLY A 157 -2.26 21.71 2.37
C GLY A 157 -1.77 22.31 1.05
N ASP A 158 -0.65 21.83 0.49
CA ASP A 158 -0.12 22.28 -0.81
C ASP A 158 -0.84 21.59 -1.99
N ILE A 159 -1.67 20.57 -1.71
CA ILE A 159 -2.38 19.82 -2.76
C ILE A 159 -3.65 20.58 -3.15
N PRO A 160 -3.79 20.95 -4.42
CA PRO A 160 -4.99 21.65 -4.87
C PRO A 160 -6.22 20.72 -4.82
N GLU A 161 -7.27 21.12 -4.12
CA GLU A 161 -8.57 20.45 -4.10
C GLU A 161 -9.31 20.64 -5.43
N ILE A 162 -8.82 20.00 -6.50
CA ILE A 162 -9.41 20.09 -7.85
C ILE A 162 -10.33 18.89 -8.07
N GLY A 163 -11.63 19.10 -8.22
CA GLY A 163 -12.54 18.04 -8.64
C GLY A 163 -13.71 17.72 -7.70
N GLY A 164 -13.95 18.54 -6.67
CA GLY A 164 -15.14 18.40 -5.81
C GLY A 164 -15.04 17.25 -4.79
N PHE A 165 -13.83 16.92 -4.36
CA PHE A 165 -13.55 16.05 -3.22
C PHE A 165 -12.99 16.89 -2.06
N THR A 166 -13.14 16.37 -0.85
CA THR A 166 -12.55 16.96 0.37
C THR A 166 -11.53 15.97 0.93
N ILE A 167 -10.33 16.47 1.25
CA ILE A 167 -9.26 15.65 1.83
C ILE A 167 -9.51 15.51 3.34
N ASN A 168 -9.42 14.27 3.87
CA ASN A 168 -9.65 13.94 5.28
C ASN A 168 -8.33 13.77 6.04
N HIS A 169 -7.34 14.59 5.75
CA HIS A 169 -6.04 14.63 6.42
C HIS A 169 -5.81 16.03 7.00
N GLU A 170 -4.87 16.15 7.90
CA GLU A 170 -4.44 17.46 8.43
C GLU A 170 -3.57 18.17 7.38
N ASP A 171 -3.76 19.50 7.24
CA ASP A 171 -3.03 20.30 6.24
C ASP A 171 -1.51 20.29 6.45
N GLU A 172 -1.07 20.09 7.71
CA GLU A 172 0.35 20.06 8.10
C GLU A 172 1.02 18.68 7.89
N GLU A 173 0.27 17.66 7.49
CA GLU A 173 0.79 16.31 7.32
C GLU A 173 1.73 16.24 6.11
N VAL A 174 2.94 15.69 6.32
CA VAL A 174 3.99 15.63 5.30
C VAL A 174 3.72 14.51 4.30
N VAL A 175 3.58 14.90 3.04
CA VAL A 175 3.37 14.00 1.89
C VAL A 175 4.68 13.42 1.39
N ALA A 176 5.63 14.30 1.11
CA ALA A 176 6.96 13.93 0.63
C ALA A 176 8.02 14.92 1.12
N SER A 177 9.24 14.46 1.28
CA SER A 177 10.39 15.27 1.67
C SER A 177 11.64 14.86 0.91
N ILE A 178 12.57 15.80 0.73
CA ILE A 178 13.90 15.51 0.17
C ILE A 178 14.92 15.61 1.28
N LEU A 179 15.46 14.47 1.67
CA LEU A 179 16.51 14.40 2.68
C LEU A 179 17.89 14.67 2.05
N PRO A 180 18.80 15.34 2.78
CA PRO A 180 20.18 15.46 2.32
C PRO A 180 20.83 14.08 2.19
N PRO A 181 21.79 13.90 1.27
CA PRO A 181 22.50 12.66 1.12
C PRO A 181 23.17 12.28 2.45
N ARG A 182 23.04 11.03 2.84
CA ARG A 182 23.77 10.50 4.01
C ARG A 182 25.25 10.56 3.67
N GLN A 183 26.01 11.43 4.34
CA GLN A 183 27.45 11.30 4.36
C GLN A 183 27.74 10.01 5.11
N GLU A 184 28.28 9.01 4.43
CA GLU A 184 28.92 7.90 5.10
C GLU A 184 30.11 8.53 5.85
N GLU A 185 30.01 8.63 7.18
CA GLU A 185 31.19 8.88 8.01
C GLU A 185 32.13 7.72 7.69
N GLU A 186 33.21 8.01 6.97
CA GLU A 186 34.32 7.09 6.84
C GLU A 186 34.72 6.69 8.26
N ILE A 187 34.35 5.46 8.65
CA ILE A 187 34.88 4.84 9.84
C ILE A 187 36.37 4.70 9.61
N ASN A 188 37.10 5.72 10.05
CA ASN A 188 38.55 5.78 10.02
C ASN A 188 39.05 4.70 11.00
N SER A 189 39.08 3.46 10.53
CA SER A 189 39.69 2.32 11.23
C SER A 189 41.22 2.43 11.13
N GLY A 190 41.74 3.54 11.59
CA GLY A 190 43.15 3.85 11.70
C GLY A 190 43.66 3.87 13.12
N GLU A 191 43.32 2.87 13.95
CA GLU A 191 44.14 2.54 15.13
C GLU A 191 45.01 1.35 14.81
N GLN A 192 46.22 1.64 14.40
CA GLN A 192 47.33 0.73 14.46
C GLN A 192 47.55 0.32 15.91
N GLN A 193 47.15 -0.88 16.27
CA GLN A 193 47.63 -1.53 17.47
C GLN A 193 49.14 -1.82 17.28
N GLN A 194 49.96 -0.98 17.93
CA GLN A 194 51.34 -1.25 18.17
C GLN A 194 51.49 -2.62 18.88
N GLY A 195 52.32 -3.45 18.30
CA GLY A 195 52.64 -4.76 18.83
C GLY A 195 53.17 -4.74 20.24
N GLY A 196 52.45 -5.40 21.15
CA GLY A 196 52.95 -5.84 22.42
C GLY A 196 53.50 -7.26 22.25
N HIS A 197 54.80 -7.41 22.51
CA HIS A 197 55.49 -8.70 22.63
C HIS A 197 54.84 -9.58 23.72
N PRO A 198 54.67 -10.87 23.51
CA PRO A 198 54.38 -11.77 24.59
C PRO A 198 55.71 -12.18 25.26
N ASP A 199 55.90 -11.73 26.50
CA ASP A 199 56.92 -12.28 27.36
C ASP A 199 56.56 -13.70 27.73
N GLN A 200 57.49 -14.61 27.40
CA GLN A 200 57.54 -15.96 27.90
C GLN A 200 58.05 -15.94 29.36
N GLU A 201 57.29 -16.45 30.28
CA GLU A 201 57.81 -17.01 31.53
C GLU A 201 57.22 -18.37 31.83
N GLU A 202 58.13 -19.31 31.90
CA GLU A 202 58.01 -20.68 32.31
C GLU A 202 57.61 -20.82 33.78
N GLY A 203 56.99 -21.95 34.12
CA GLY A 203 56.90 -22.43 35.50
C GLY A 203 55.72 -23.34 35.74
N ARG A 204 55.77 -24.57 35.34
CA ARG A 204 56.08 -25.79 36.10
C ARG A 204 55.05 -26.25 37.16
N GLU A 205 54.50 -27.42 36.88
CA GLU A 205 54.14 -28.51 37.83
C GLU A 205 53.11 -28.24 38.92
N THR A 206 52.03 -28.98 39.01
CA THR A 206 51.98 -30.37 39.52
C THR A 206 50.52 -30.86 39.53
N THR A 207 50.32 -32.08 39.05
CA THR A 207 49.24 -33.00 39.48
C THR A 207 49.55 -33.51 40.93
N PRO A 208 48.66 -34.19 41.70
CA PRO A 208 47.68 -35.17 41.27
C PRO A 208 46.37 -35.29 42.11
N ALA A 209 45.45 -36.11 41.56
CA ALA A 209 44.64 -37.15 42.17
C ALA A 209 43.65 -36.89 43.33
N GLY A 210 42.53 -37.59 43.23
CA GLY A 210 41.71 -38.12 44.31
C GLY A 210 40.26 -37.87 44.18
N GLU A 211 39.48 -38.83 43.65
CA GLU A 211 38.52 -39.68 44.37
C GLU A 211 37.54 -38.92 45.30
N GLU A 212 36.28 -38.86 44.97
CA GLU A 212 35.16 -39.80 45.24
C GLU A 212 33.93 -39.42 44.45
#